data_f4b2cd92d50edaf04b038fc15cab6441
#
_entry.id   f4b2cd92d50edaf04b038fc15cab6441
#
_cell.length_a   1.000
_cell.length_b   1.000
_cell.length_c   1.000
_cell.angle_alpha   90.00
_cell.angle_beta   90.00
_cell.angle_gamma   90.00
#
_symmetry.space_group_name_H-M   'P 1'
#
loop_
_entity.id
_entity.type
_entity.pdbx_description
1 polymer ?
#
loop_
_entity_poly.entity_id
_entity_poly.type
_entity_poly.pdbx_seq_one_letter_code
_entity_poly.pdbx_strand_id
1 'polypeptide(L)'
;MKKIDIHLHLTLQQYPKTDTMFLSSAAQMLPHLEELGIEQGIVLSSGEQENEQILVAANEECKRICEQFPKKFHWMCNVDAKNQTDVYKRILACKESGAVGIGELMVNQRLDAPFLQSVFEVAEELKLPVLFHMSPKEGFQYGVVDGPGLPLPVSYTHLTLPTIR
;
A
#
# COMPACT_ATOMS: atom_id res chain seq x y z
N MET A 1 16.40 16.80 -11.14
CA MET A 1 16.32 16.07 -9.86
C MET A 1 15.45 14.86 -10.12
N LYS A 2 15.92 13.67 -9.74
CA LYS A 2 15.16 12.43 -9.90
C LYS A 2 13.97 12.44 -8.94
N LYS A 3 12.78 12.14 -9.45
CA LYS A 3 11.56 12.08 -8.67
C LYS A 3 11.08 10.64 -8.56
N ILE A 4 10.57 10.29 -7.39
CA ILE A 4 9.91 9.00 -7.12
C ILE A 4 8.52 9.31 -6.60
N ASP A 5 7.51 8.70 -7.17
CA ASP A 5 6.15 8.74 -6.64
C ASP A 5 5.95 7.53 -5.73
N ILE A 6 5.66 7.77 -4.47
CA ILE A 6 5.53 6.70 -3.47
C ILE A 6 4.09 6.24 -3.25
N HIS A 7 3.12 6.77 -4.00
CA HIS A 7 1.71 6.48 -3.79
C HIS A 7 0.93 6.41 -5.11
N LEU A 8 1.02 5.27 -5.78
CA LEU A 8 0.29 5.02 -7.02
C LEU A 8 -0.70 3.87 -6.87
N HIS A 9 -1.90 4.09 -7.37
CA HIS A 9 -2.87 3.03 -7.60
C HIS A 9 -3.01 2.81 -9.11
N LEU A 10 -2.58 1.68 -9.57
CA LEU A 10 -2.59 1.30 -10.98
C LEU A 10 -3.29 -0.04 -11.16
N THR A 11 -3.66 -0.34 -12.39
CA THR A 11 -4.18 -1.64 -12.80
C THR A 11 -3.32 -2.22 -13.92
N LEU A 12 -3.35 -3.52 -14.10
CA LEU A 12 -2.66 -4.16 -15.22
C LEU A 12 -3.42 -3.93 -16.52
N GLN A 13 -4.75 -4.04 -16.46
CA GLN A 13 -5.63 -3.84 -17.59
C GLN A 13 -6.35 -2.50 -17.48
N GLN A 14 -6.69 -1.93 -18.64
CA GLN A 14 -7.54 -0.75 -18.68
C GLN A 14 -8.99 -1.15 -18.40
N TYR A 15 -9.56 -0.57 -17.37
CA TYR A 15 -11.00 -0.68 -17.10
C TYR A 15 -11.79 0.44 -17.77
N PRO A 16 -13.06 0.20 -18.12
CA PRO A 16 -13.96 1.27 -18.58
C PRO A 16 -14.07 2.37 -17.52
N LYS A 17 -14.10 3.61 -17.99
CA LYS A 17 -14.34 4.75 -17.11
C LYS A 17 -15.73 4.64 -16.50
N THR A 18 -15.81 4.74 -15.17
CA THR A 18 -17.07 4.78 -14.42
C THR A 18 -17.29 6.18 -13.85
N ASP A 19 -18.54 6.49 -13.46
CA ASP A 19 -18.88 7.79 -12.88
C ASP A 19 -18.26 8.01 -11.48
N THR A 20 -17.80 6.94 -10.85
CA THR A 20 -17.34 6.98 -9.45
C THR A 20 -15.83 6.85 -9.28
N MET A 21 -15.18 6.06 -10.14
CA MET A 21 -13.73 5.86 -10.06
C MET A 21 -13.17 5.47 -11.42
N PHE A 22 -12.04 6.06 -11.77
CA PHE A 22 -11.25 5.66 -12.93
C PHE A 22 -9.80 5.52 -12.49
N LEU A 23 -9.27 4.31 -12.64
CA LEU A 23 -7.85 4.02 -12.47
C LEU A 23 -7.22 3.74 -13.82
N SER A 24 -6.08 4.36 -14.06
CA SER A 24 -5.30 4.11 -15.25
C SER A 24 -4.54 2.80 -15.14
N SER A 25 -4.44 2.09 -16.26
CA SER A 25 -3.47 0.99 -16.31
C SER A 25 -2.04 1.54 -16.23
N ALA A 26 -1.12 0.67 -15.82
CA ALA A 26 0.30 1.02 -15.73
C ALA A 26 0.83 1.55 -17.09
N ALA A 27 0.43 0.91 -18.20
CA ALA A 27 0.85 1.34 -19.54
C ALA A 27 0.35 2.73 -19.91
N GLN A 28 -0.88 3.08 -19.52
CA GLN A 28 -1.43 4.43 -19.77
C GLN A 28 -0.77 5.51 -18.92
N MET A 29 -0.34 5.15 -17.69
CA MET A 29 0.28 6.10 -16.78
C MET A 29 1.72 6.47 -17.18
N LEU A 30 2.44 5.60 -17.87
CA LEU A 30 3.85 5.79 -18.23
C LEU A 30 4.15 7.16 -18.90
N PRO A 31 3.45 7.58 -19.96
CA PRO A 31 3.73 8.86 -20.60
C PRO A 31 3.57 10.05 -19.65
N HIS A 32 2.59 10.00 -18.76
CA HIS A 32 2.34 11.08 -17.79
C HIS A 32 3.44 11.14 -16.72
N LEU A 33 3.92 9.99 -16.26
CA LEU A 33 5.05 9.95 -15.32
C LEU A 33 6.34 10.49 -15.96
N GLU A 34 6.56 10.23 -17.25
CA GLU A 34 7.70 10.75 -18.00
C GLU A 34 7.61 12.26 -18.16
N GLU A 35 6.45 12.78 -18.55
CA GLU A 35 6.19 14.22 -18.67
C GLU A 35 6.44 14.96 -17.35
N LEU A 36 6.05 14.38 -16.23
CA LEU A 36 6.26 14.93 -14.89
C LEU A 36 7.69 14.74 -14.36
N GLY A 37 8.56 14.01 -15.09
CA GLY A 37 9.92 13.69 -14.68
C GLY A 37 9.97 12.73 -13.49
N ILE A 38 8.97 11.86 -13.34
CA ILE A 38 8.92 10.82 -12.33
C ILE A 38 9.61 9.57 -12.91
N GLU A 39 10.75 9.22 -12.34
CA GLU A 39 11.55 8.10 -12.82
C GLU A 39 11.03 6.74 -12.36
N GLN A 40 10.58 6.67 -11.12
CA GLN A 40 10.07 5.45 -10.50
C GLN A 40 8.78 5.72 -9.74
N GLY A 41 7.95 4.70 -9.61
CA GLY A 41 6.72 4.74 -8.84
C GLY A 41 6.56 3.51 -7.95
N ILE A 42 5.90 3.69 -6.81
CA ILE A 42 5.52 2.60 -5.93
C ILE A 42 4.03 2.35 -6.06
N VAL A 43 3.68 1.17 -6.56
CA VAL A 43 2.29 0.72 -6.69
C VAL A 43 1.83 0.13 -5.37
N LEU A 44 0.72 0.65 -4.86
CA LEU A 44 0.16 0.22 -3.60
C LEU A 44 -0.96 -0.80 -3.82
N SER A 45 -0.88 -1.89 -3.10
CA SER A 45 -1.89 -2.94 -3.15
C SER A 45 -3.15 -2.54 -2.36
N SER A 46 -4.31 -2.82 -2.93
CA SER A 46 -5.61 -2.63 -2.28
C SER A 46 -5.99 -3.77 -1.33
N GLY A 47 -5.31 -4.89 -1.39
CA GLY A 47 -5.64 -6.07 -0.60
C GLY A 47 -4.77 -7.27 -0.91
N GLU A 48 -4.89 -8.29 -0.10
CA GLU A 48 -4.14 -9.52 -0.27
C GLU A 48 -4.61 -10.33 -1.49
N GLN A 49 -5.92 -10.31 -1.73
CA GLN A 49 -6.54 -11.03 -2.84
C GLN A 49 -7.30 -10.05 -3.74
N GLU A 50 -7.38 -10.39 -5.01
CA GLU A 50 -8.19 -9.65 -5.96
C GLU A 50 -9.66 -9.66 -5.54
N ASN A 51 -10.31 -8.52 -5.72
CA ASN A 51 -11.73 -8.34 -5.44
C ASN A 51 -12.37 -7.66 -6.65
N GLU A 52 -13.26 -8.36 -7.32
CA GLU A 52 -13.96 -7.87 -8.52
C GLU A 52 -14.76 -6.58 -8.29
N GLN A 53 -15.09 -6.27 -7.03
CA GLN A 53 -15.78 -5.03 -6.66
C GLN A 53 -14.82 -3.84 -6.46
N ILE A 54 -13.53 -4.10 -6.34
CA ILE A 54 -12.50 -3.10 -6.13
C ILE A 54 -11.60 -3.10 -7.36
N LEU A 55 -11.75 -2.10 -8.22
CA LEU A 55 -10.95 -1.93 -9.44
C LEU A 55 -9.54 -1.37 -9.14
N VAL A 56 -8.92 -1.84 -8.06
CA VAL A 56 -7.56 -1.47 -7.65
C VAL A 56 -6.76 -2.75 -7.49
N ALA A 57 -5.57 -2.77 -8.05
CA ALA A 57 -4.69 -3.94 -8.03
C ALA A 57 -4.47 -4.49 -6.60
N ALA A 58 -4.65 -5.79 -6.44
CA ALA A 58 -4.25 -6.53 -5.25
C ALA A 58 -2.78 -7.00 -5.36
N ASN A 59 -2.29 -7.74 -4.37
CA ASN A 59 -0.87 -8.13 -4.30
C ASN A 59 -0.34 -8.76 -5.58
N GLU A 60 -1.03 -9.74 -6.13
CA GLU A 60 -0.55 -10.46 -7.32
C GLU A 60 -0.55 -9.56 -8.57
N GLU A 61 -1.56 -8.71 -8.73
CA GLU A 61 -1.62 -7.78 -9.85
C GLU A 61 -0.53 -6.70 -9.73
N CYS A 62 -0.28 -6.16 -8.54
CA CYS A 62 0.82 -5.22 -8.28
C CYS A 62 2.18 -5.84 -8.63
N LYS A 63 2.42 -7.09 -8.24
CA LYS A 63 3.62 -7.84 -8.59
C LYS A 63 3.76 -7.96 -10.11
N ARG A 64 2.70 -8.36 -10.82
CA ARG A 64 2.70 -8.50 -12.29
C ARG A 64 2.95 -7.18 -13.01
N ILE A 65 2.44 -6.05 -12.50
CA ILE A 65 2.76 -4.72 -13.02
C ILE A 65 4.26 -4.47 -12.93
N CYS A 66 4.89 -4.79 -11.79
CA CYS A 66 6.33 -4.59 -11.61
C CYS A 66 7.17 -5.54 -12.46
N GLU A 67 6.73 -6.78 -12.67
CA GLU A 67 7.38 -7.72 -13.59
C GLU A 67 7.33 -7.24 -15.05
N GLN A 68 6.23 -6.60 -15.44
CA GLN A 68 6.08 -6.03 -16.79
C GLN A 68 6.90 -4.74 -16.97
N PHE A 69 7.09 -3.96 -15.91
CA PHE A 69 7.81 -2.68 -15.95
C PHE A 69 8.89 -2.59 -14.86
N PRO A 70 9.88 -3.50 -14.85
CA PRO A 70 10.78 -3.70 -13.69
C PRO A 70 11.72 -2.54 -13.38
N LYS A 71 11.93 -1.61 -14.32
CA LYS A 71 12.74 -0.40 -14.11
C LYS A 71 11.92 0.81 -13.67
N LYS A 72 10.60 0.70 -13.72
CA LYS A 72 9.68 1.81 -13.52
C LYS A 72 8.91 1.69 -12.22
N PHE A 73 8.43 0.49 -11.90
CA PHE A 73 7.57 0.28 -10.74
C PHE A 73 8.16 -0.69 -9.72
N HIS A 74 7.90 -0.37 -8.47
CA HIS A 74 8.03 -1.22 -7.29
C HIS A 74 6.65 -1.35 -6.66
N TRP A 75 6.44 -2.30 -5.77
CA TRP A 75 5.15 -2.48 -5.15
C TRP A 75 5.24 -2.68 -3.64
N MET A 76 4.20 -2.27 -2.94
CA MET A 76 3.98 -2.58 -1.54
C MET A 76 2.84 -3.57 -1.39
N CYS A 77 3.02 -4.55 -0.51
CA CYS A 77 2.02 -5.57 -0.28
C CYS A 77 0.98 -5.15 0.75
N ASN A 78 -0.17 -5.79 0.70
CA ASN A 78 -1.20 -5.66 1.71
C ASN A 78 -1.45 -7.01 2.40
N VAL A 79 -1.99 -6.97 3.61
CA VAL A 79 -2.41 -8.14 4.38
C VAL A 79 -3.81 -7.91 4.95
N ASP A 80 -4.66 -8.92 4.86
CA ASP A 80 -6.06 -8.81 5.29
C ASP A 80 -6.17 -9.00 6.81
N ALA A 81 -6.79 -8.04 7.48
CA ALA A 81 -7.08 -8.09 8.90
C ALA A 81 -8.12 -9.16 9.29
N LYS A 82 -8.91 -9.64 8.35
CA LYS A 82 -9.83 -10.77 8.60
C LYS A 82 -9.08 -12.06 8.89
N ASN A 83 -7.89 -12.21 8.34
CA ASN A 83 -6.99 -13.30 8.65
C ASN A 83 -5.85 -12.80 9.55
N GLN A 84 -5.98 -13.01 10.86
CA GLN A 84 -4.98 -12.58 11.84
C GLN A 84 -3.86 -13.61 12.05
N THR A 85 -3.94 -14.76 11.37
CA THR A 85 -2.93 -15.81 11.49
C THR A 85 -1.78 -15.60 10.51
N ASP A 86 -0.60 -16.09 10.90
CA ASP A 86 0.58 -16.16 10.04
C ASP A 86 0.99 -14.84 9.36
N VAL A 87 0.73 -13.67 9.98
CA VAL A 87 1.04 -12.34 9.44
C VAL A 87 2.50 -12.28 8.97
N TYR A 88 3.42 -12.81 9.79
CA TYR A 88 4.84 -12.87 9.44
C TYR A 88 5.10 -13.62 8.13
N LYS A 89 4.58 -14.83 7.99
CA LYS A 89 4.81 -15.65 6.78
C LYS A 89 4.22 -15.00 5.54
N ARG A 90 3.06 -14.37 5.67
CA ARG A 90 2.38 -13.70 4.55
C ARG A 90 3.17 -12.50 4.06
N ILE A 91 3.65 -11.66 4.97
CA ILE A 91 4.48 -10.49 4.61
C ILE A 91 5.85 -10.94 4.09
N LEU A 92 6.46 -11.97 4.71
CA LEU A 92 7.72 -12.52 4.24
C LEU A 92 7.60 -13.04 2.80
N ALA A 93 6.55 -13.78 2.48
CA ALA A 93 6.30 -14.27 1.12
C ALA A 93 6.18 -13.12 0.10
N CYS A 94 5.50 -12.03 0.48
CA CYS A 94 5.42 -10.84 -0.37
C CYS A 94 6.80 -10.20 -0.56
N LYS A 95 7.60 -10.07 0.50
CA LYS A 95 8.97 -9.55 0.42
C LYS A 95 9.84 -10.40 -0.48
N GLU A 96 9.81 -11.73 -0.33
CA GLU A 96 10.54 -12.66 -1.18
C GLU A 96 10.08 -12.59 -2.65
N SER A 97 8.84 -12.19 -2.88
CA SER A 97 8.28 -11.93 -4.22
C SER A 97 8.58 -10.51 -4.74
N GLY A 98 9.38 -9.71 -4.01
CA GLY A 98 9.85 -8.41 -4.47
C GLY A 98 9.06 -7.21 -3.94
N ALA A 99 8.16 -7.37 -2.96
CA ALA A 99 7.53 -6.25 -2.29
C ALA A 99 8.58 -5.42 -1.50
N VAL A 100 8.54 -4.10 -1.65
CA VAL A 100 9.48 -3.16 -1.02
C VAL A 100 8.93 -2.52 0.26
N GLY A 101 7.69 -2.82 0.61
CA GLY A 101 7.02 -2.29 1.79
C GLY A 101 5.65 -2.92 1.99
N ILE A 102 4.92 -2.44 2.98
CA ILE A 102 3.56 -2.86 3.34
C ILE A 102 2.65 -1.66 3.17
N GLY A 103 1.62 -1.77 2.31
CA GLY A 103 0.66 -0.68 2.07
C GLY A 103 -0.01 -0.74 0.68
N GLU A 104 -1.07 0.01 0.55
CA GLU A 104 -1.66 0.91 1.52
C GLU A 104 -2.58 0.15 2.49
N LEU A 105 -2.28 0.19 3.77
CA LEU A 105 -3.15 -0.44 4.77
C LEU A 105 -4.40 0.42 4.98
N MET A 106 -5.55 -0.12 4.62
CA MET A 106 -6.86 0.54 4.73
C MET A 106 -7.74 -0.06 5.82
N VAL A 107 -7.14 -0.82 6.72
CA VAL A 107 -7.84 -1.49 7.83
C VAL A 107 -8.45 -0.46 8.77
N ASN A 108 -9.78 -0.52 8.97
CA ASN A 108 -10.44 0.38 9.91
C ASN A 108 -10.29 -0.12 11.36
N GLN A 109 -9.09 -0.04 11.86
CA GLN A 109 -8.71 -0.39 13.24
C GLN A 109 -7.81 0.70 13.81
N ARG A 110 -7.76 0.77 15.12
CA ARG A 110 -6.86 1.66 15.83
C ARG A 110 -5.41 1.21 15.67
N LEU A 111 -4.48 2.16 15.67
CA LEU A 111 -3.04 1.89 15.58
C LEU A 111 -2.54 0.89 16.64
N ASP A 112 -3.15 0.90 17.83
CA ASP A 112 -2.81 0.00 18.92
C ASP A 112 -3.55 -1.36 18.86
N ALA A 113 -4.31 -1.63 17.79
CA ALA A 113 -5.00 -2.89 17.62
C ALA A 113 -3.99 -4.06 17.45
N PRO A 114 -4.25 -5.23 18.04
CA PRO A 114 -3.31 -6.37 18.00
C PRO A 114 -2.85 -6.76 16.60
N PHE A 115 -3.74 -6.72 15.62
CA PHE A 115 -3.38 -7.02 14.23
C PHE A 115 -2.36 -6.01 13.68
N LEU A 116 -2.59 -4.70 13.87
CA LEU A 116 -1.67 -3.67 13.38
C LEU A 116 -0.33 -3.72 14.12
N GLN A 117 -0.35 -4.01 15.42
CA GLN A 117 0.89 -4.22 16.17
C GLN A 117 1.71 -5.39 15.60
N SER A 118 1.04 -6.52 15.27
CA SER A 118 1.72 -7.64 14.60
C SER A 118 2.31 -7.26 13.24
N VAL A 119 1.60 -6.42 12.46
CA VAL A 119 2.13 -5.92 11.18
C VAL A 119 3.36 -5.04 11.40
N PHE A 120 3.33 -4.16 12.41
CA PHE A 120 4.46 -3.28 12.72
C PHE A 120 5.69 -4.04 13.23
N GLU A 121 5.49 -5.03 14.10
CA GLU A 121 6.58 -5.92 14.57
C GLU A 121 7.26 -6.63 13.39
N VAL A 122 6.46 -7.18 12.47
CA VAL A 122 6.99 -7.83 11.26
C VAL A 122 7.68 -6.82 10.33
N ALA A 123 7.12 -5.64 10.18
CA ALA A 123 7.71 -4.58 9.36
C ALA A 123 9.07 -4.14 9.92
N GLU A 124 9.20 -4.02 11.24
CA GLU A 124 10.46 -3.70 11.92
C GLU A 124 11.50 -4.80 11.70
N GLU A 125 11.13 -6.07 11.94
CA GLU A 125 12.02 -7.22 11.77
C GLU A 125 12.51 -7.35 10.32
N LEU A 126 11.61 -7.23 9.37
CA LEU A 126 11.90 -7.34 7.94
C LEU A 126 12.45 -6.05 7.32
N LYS A 127 12.52 -4.96 8.08
CA LYS A 127 12.95 -3.61 7.62
C LYS A 127 12.16 -3.12 6.41
N LEU A 128 10.84 -3.27 6.48
CA LEU A 128 9.90 -2.80 5.48
C LEU A 128 9.22 -1.51 5.94
N PRO A 129 9.17 -0.46 5.12
CA PRO A 129 8.34 0.70 5.41
C PRO A 129 6.85 0.31 5.38
N VAL A 130 6.06 0.98 6.20
CA VAL A 130 4.61 0.83 6.23
C VAL A 130 3.95 2.12 5.79
N LEU A 131 3.02 2.02 4.86
CA LEU A 131 2.17 3.11 4.43
C LEU A 131 0.71 2.74 4.71
N PHE A 132 -0.04 3.63 5.33
CA PHE A 132 -1.44 3.36 5.64
C PHE A 132 -2.34 4.57 5.38
N HIS A 133 -3.58 4.29 5.06
CA HIS A 133 -4.63 5.28 4.92
C HIS A 133 -5.15 5.66 6.29
N MET A 134 -5.04 6.93 6.66
CA MET A 134 -5.57 7.43 7.93
C MET A 134 -7.04 7.79 7.81
N SER A 135 -7.83 7.35 8.78
CA SER A 135 -9.20 7.77 8.96
C SER A 135 -9.30 8.84 10.06
N PRO A 136 -10.11 9.89 9.89
CA PRO A 136 -10.25 10.94 10.89
C PRO A 136 -10.95 10.48 12.18
N LYS A 137 -11.67 9.37 12.12
CA LYS A 137 -12.39 8.80 13.28
C LYS A 137 -12.72 7.33 13.09
N GLU A 138 -12.93 6.65 14.20
CA GLU A 138 -13.48 5.31 14.24
C GLU A 138 -14.89 5.24 13.59
N GLY A 139 -15.18 4.14 12.88
CA GLY A 139 -16.44 3.95 12.19
C GLY A 139 -16.50 4.52 10.76
N PHE A 140 -15.42 5.08 10.24
CA PHE A 140 -15.27 5.32 8.81
C PHE A 140 -15.19 3.98 8.07
N GLN A 141 -15.56 3.96 6.78
CA GLN A 141 -15.62 2.70 6.01
C GLN A 141 -14.26 2.01 5.87
N TYR A 142 -13.17 2.80 5.88
CA TYR A 142 -11.80 2.31 5.72
C TYR A 142 -10.80 3.29 6.34
N GLY A 143 -9.57 2.85 6.47
CA GLY A 143 -8.47 3.66 6.99
C GLY A 143 -8.18 3.40 8.47
N VAL A 144 -6.90 3.43 8.80
CA VAL A 144 -6.40 3.24 10.16
C VAL A 144 -6.82 4.41 11.05
N VAL A 145 -7.25 4.12 12.26
CA VAL A 145 -7.73 5.12 13.22
C VAL A 145 -6.63 5.39 14.25
N ASP A 146 -6.44 6.66 14.54
CA ASP A 146 -5.51 7.07 15.59
C ASP A 146 -5.95 6.61 16.99
N GLY A 147 -4.98 6.37 17.86
CA GLY A 147 -5.22 6.07 19.26
C GLY A 147 -5.60 7.31 20.08
N PRO A 148 -6.21 7.15 21.25
CA PRO A 148 -6.54 8.29 22.13
C PRO A 148 -5.24 9.02 22.52
N GLY A 149 -5.22 10.33 22.26
CA GLY A 149 -4.19 11.24 22.73
C GLY A 149 -3.09 11.62 21.73
N LEU A 150 -3.10 11.08 20.51
CA LEU A 150 -2.19 11.54 19.47
C LEU A 150 -2.95 12.41 18.45
N PRO A 151 -2.54 13.65 18.22
CA PRO A 151 -3.11 14.44 17.14
C PRO A 151 -2.75 13.83 15.78
N LEU A 152 -3.73 13.72 14.89
CA LEU A 152 -3.58 13.14 13.53
C LEU A 152 -2.30 13.55 12.79
N PRO A 153 -1.86 14.81 12.80
CA PRO A 153 -0.62 15.20 12.13
C PRO A 153 0.63 14.52 12.67
N VAL A 154 0.64 14.13 13.94
CA VAL A 154 1.81 13.50 14.57
C VAL A 154 1.87 12.02 14.25
N SER A 155 0.75 11.31 14.29
CA SER A 155 0.70 9.90 13.89
C SER A 155 1.06 9.71 12.41
N TYR A 156 0.58 10.59 11.55
CA TYR A 156 0.87 10.55 10.12
C TYR A 156 2.36 10.72 9.81
N THR A 157 3.07 11.58 10.53
CA THR A 157 4.48 11.87 10.25
C THR A 157 5.46 10.88 10.88
N HIS A 158 5.11 10.24 11.99
CA HIS A 158 6.03 9.41 12.75
C HIS A 158 5.96 7.91 12.42
N LEU A 159 4.83 7.43 11.93
CA LEU A 159 4.64 6.01 11.62
C LEU A 159 5.06 5.61 10.20
N THR A 160 5.34 6.60 9.36
CA THR A 160 5.90 6.36 8.02
C THR A 160 7.42 6.23 8.00
N LEU A 161 8.08 6.50 9.12
CA LEU A 161 9.53 6.36 9.24
C LEU A 161 9.84 5.11 10.06
N PRO A 162 10.64 4.17 9.53
CA PRO A 162 11.26 3.19 10.39
C PRO A 162 12.02 3.97 11.47
N THR A 163 11.75 3.68 12.71
CA THR A 163 12.46 4.29 13.83
C THR A 163 13.96 4.03 13.64
N ILE A 164 14.65 5.03 13.12
CA ILE A 164 16.11 5.05 13.15
C ILE A 164 16.46 5.28 14.62
N ARG A 165 16.79 4.22 15.31
CA ARG A 165 17.51 4.27 16.57
C ARG A 165 18.98 4.03 16.28
#